data_4d8f67a8add1d1c3edce578e0cce27f3
#
_entry.id   4d8f67a8add1d1c3edce578e0cce27f3
#
_cell.length_a   1.000
_cell.length_b   1.000
_cell.length_c   1.000
_cell.angle_alpha   90.00
_cell.angle_beta   90.00
_cell.angle_gamma   90.00
#
_symmetry.space_group_name_H-M   'P 1'
#
loop_
_entity.id
_entity.type
_entity.pdbx_description
1 polymer ?
#
loop_
_entity_poly.entity_id
_entity_poly.type
_entity_poly.pdbx_seq_one_letter_code
_entity_poly.pdbx_strand_id
1 'polypeptide(L)'
;ETRIYSDDFSLSELEQQREILRKENFSSFQLKIGSVDSFSSALFVQIQDTENILSQIRQKLGLVSNEIAALEYCPHITLGLYKNVYSSDLILHKISELPVQYKHAEFDLKIEHLTFGCYQAQTLQGKLYPSQHLFLGDSCCN
;
A
#
# COMPACT_ATOMS: atom_id res chain seq x y z
N GLU A 1 24.86 9.86 3.25
CA GLU A 1 23.86 9.57 2.21
C GLU A 1 23.65 10.83 1.39
N THR A 2 23.92 10.78 0.09
CA THR A 2 23.77 11.95 -0.78
C THR A 2 22.35 11.94 -1.32
N ARG A 3 21.52 12.90 -0.89
CA ARG A 3 20.21 13.14 -1.48
C ARG A 3 20.40 13.63 -2.92
N ILE A 4 19.69 13.01 -3.86
CA ILE A 4 19.69 13.42 -5.26
C ILE A 4 18.73 14.58 -5.47
N TYR A 5 17.58 14.53 -4.77
CA TYR A 5 16.55 15.56 -4.79
C TYR A 5 16.21 16.02 -3.36
N SER A 6 15.65 17.22 -3.24
CA SER A 6 15.30 17.81 -1.93
C SER A 6 14.15 17.07 -1.22
N ASP A 7 13.38 16.30 -1.96
CA ASP A 7 12.24 15.48 -1.52
C ASP A 7 12.56 14.00 -1.37
N ASP A 8 13.83 13.61 -1.55
CA ASP A 8 14.26 12.23 -1.31
C ASP A 8 14.08 11.85 0.16
N PHE A 9 13.51 10.68 0.38
CA PHE A 9 13.30 10.12 1.71
C PHE A 9 14.63 9.69 2.35
N SER A 10 14.84 10.02 3.62
CA SER A 10 16.09 9.74 4.34
C SER A 10 15.92 8.62 5.36
N LEU A 11 17.05 7.99 5.75
CA LEU A 11 17.07 7.01 6.85
C LEU A 11 16.61 7.61 8.18
N SER A 12 16.87 8.90 8.42
CA SER A 12 16.40 9.60 9.61
C SER A 12 14.87 9.71 9.65
N GLU A 13 14.25 10.02 8.51
CA GLU A 13 12.78 10.04 8.38
C GLU A 13 12.19 8.64 8.59
N LEU A 14 12.83 7.61 8.04
CA LEU A 14 12.43 6.23 8.27
C LEU A 14 12.41 5.86 9.75
N GLU A 15 13.48 6.18 10.49
CA GLU A 15 13.54 5.90 11.92
C GLU A 15 12.51 6.69 12.73
N GLN A 16 12.25 7.95 12.37
CA GLN A 16 11.20 8.75 13.00
C GLN A 16 9.82 8.18 12.75
N GLN A 17 9.52 7.76 11.51
CA GLN A 17 8.25 7.11 11.16
C GLN A 17 8.04 5.81 11.94
N ARG A 18 9.09 4.99 12.05
CA ARG A 18 9.04 3.74 12.84
C ARG A 18 8.76 4.01 14.31
N GLU A 19 9.43 5.01 14.88
CA GLU A 19 9.26 5.35 16.27
C GLU A 19 7.85 5.88 16.58
N ILE A 20 7.26 6.67 15.67
CA ILE A 20 5.87 7.10 15.80
C ILE A 20 4.93 5.90 15.80
N LEU A 21 5.08 4.98 14.84
CA LEU A 21 4.21 3.79 14.77
C LEU A 21 4.37 2.86 15.98
N ARG A 22 5.58 2.73 16.54
CA ARG A 22 5.82 1.98 17.77
C ARG A 22 5.10 2.59 18.97
N LYS A 23 5.12 3.91 19.09
CA LYS A 23 4.45 4.64 20.20
C LYS A 23 2.93 4.53 20.12
N GLU A 24 2.37 4.56 18.91
CA GLU A 24 0.95 4.37 18.70
C GLU A 24 0.47 2.96 19.04
N ASN A 25 1.38 1.97 18.97
CA ASN A 25 1.12 0.58 19.37
C ASN A 25 -0.14 -0.01 18.70
N PHE A 26 -0.25 0.13 17.38
CA PHE A 26 -1.36 -0.45 16.63
C PHE A 26 -1.47 -1.96 16.88
N SER A 27 -2.68 -2.43 17.12
CA SER A 27 -2.99 -3.86 17.15
C SER A 27 -3.08 -4.43 15.74
N SER A 28 -3.00 -5.75 15.62
CA SER A 28 -3.35 -6.43 14.37
C SER A 28 -4.78 -6.09 13.98
N PHE A 29 -5.05 -5.94 12.68
CA PHE A 29 -6.34 -5.51 12.16
C PHE A 29 -6.74 -6.29 10.92
N GLN A 30 -7.98 -6.15 10.50
CA GLN A 30 -8.55 -6.82 9.35
C GLN A 30 -8.75 -5.84 8.20
N LEU A 31 -8.44 -6.30 6.99
CA LEU A 31 -8.76 -5.62 5.74
C LEU A 31 -9.64 -6.52 4.90
N LYS A 32 -10.58 -5.95 4.17
CA LYS A 32 -11.36 -6.72 3.20
C LYS A 32 -10.79 -6.56 1.81
N ILE A 33 -10.63 -7.67 1.12
CA ILE A 33 -10.28 -7.70 -0.29
C ILE A 33 -11.55 -7.41 -1.08
N GLY A 34 -11.48 -6.42 -1.96
CA GLY A 34 -12.59 -6.01 -2.83
C GLY A 34 -12.43 -6.50 -4.27
N SER A 35 -12.96 -5.71 -5.19
CA SER A 35 -12.94 -6.03 -6.62
C SER A 35 -11.61 -5.74 -7.29
N VAL A 36 -11.38 -6.38 -8.44
CA VAL A 36 -10.29 -6.03 -9.35
C VAL A 36 -10.61 -4.73 -10.06
N ASP A 37 -9.63 -3.84 -10.13
CA ASP A 37 -9.71 -2.56 -10.82
C ASP A 37 -8.36 -2.19 -11.44
N SER A 38 -8.25 -1.04 -12.07
CA SER A 38 -7.06 -0.64 -12.81
C SER A 38 -6.70 0.83 -12.63
N PHE A 39 -5.42 1.08 -12.39
CA PHE A 39 -4.79 2.36 -12.71
C PHE A 39 -4.34 2.38 -14.18
N SER A 40 -3.88 3.51 -14.65
CA SER A 40 -3.33 3.64 -16.00
C SER A 40 -2.10 2.75 -16.26
N SER A 41 -1.39 2.36 -15.21
CA SER A 41 -0.12 1.62 -15.27
C SER A 41 -0.18 0.21 -14.66
N ALA A 42 -1.24 -0.13 -13.91
CA ALA A 42 -1.27 -1.35 -13.11
C ALA A 42 -2.68 -1.90 -12.89
N LEU A 43 -2.79 -3.21 -12.91
CA LEU A 43 -3.96 -3.93 -12.42
C LEU A 43 -3.81 -4.12 -10.90
N PHE A 44 -4.88 -3.93 -10.15
CA PHE A 44 -4.87 -4.06 -8.70
C PHE A 44 -6.17 -4.64 -8.16
N VAL A 45 -6.12 -5.07 -6.91
CA VAL A 45 -7.30 -5.42 -6.11
C VAL A 45 -7.54 -4.31 -5.09
N GLN A 46 -8.77 -3.82 -5.02
CA GLN A 46 -9.17 -2.83 -4.02
C GLN A 46 -9.11 -3.42 -2.62
N ILE A 47 -8.72 -2.59 -1.67
CA ILE A 47 -8.73 -2.92 -0.24
C ILE A 47 -9.74 -2.01 0.45
N GLN A 48 -10.58 -2.60 1.28
CA GLN A 48 -11.51 -1.88 2.13
C GLN A 48 -10.97 -1.87 3.57
N ASP A 49 -10.65 -0.67 4.03
CA ASP A 49 -10.20 -0.39 5.40
C ASP A 49 -11.41 0.05 6.23
N THR A 50 -12.21 -0.92 6.67
CA THR A 50 -13.47 -0.64 7.39
C THR A 50 -13.27 0.00 8.76
N GLU A 51 -12.11 -0.19 9.37
CA GLU A 51 -11.75 0.37 10.68
C GLU A 51 -10.92 1.67 10.55
N ASN A 52 -10.62 2.11 9.33
CA ASN A 52 -9.78 3.27 9.01
C ASN A 52 -8.36 3.20 9.61
N ILE A 53 -7.83 2.02 9.86
CA ILE A 53 -6.49 1.84 10.45
C ILE A 53 -5.39 2.27 9.47
N LEU A 54 -5.51 1.93 8.18
CA LEU A 54 -4.55 2.36 7.17
C LEU A 54 -4.51 3.89 7.05
N SER A 55 -5.67 4.55 7.12
CA SER A 55 -5.76 6.01 7.11
C SER A 55 -5.10 6.63 8.34
N GLN A 56 -5.27 6.02 9.52
CA GLN A 56 -4.59 6.47 10.74
C GLN A 56 -3.07 6.29 10.64
N ILE A 57 -2.60 5.12 10.18
CA ILE A 57 -1.17 4.86 9.95
C ILE A 57 -0.60 5.91 9.00
N ARG A 58 -1.26 6.13 7.86
CA ARG A 58 -0.84 7.14 6.86
C ARG A 58 -0.76 8.54 7.47
N GLN A 59 -1.75 8.95 8.25
CA GLN A 59 -1.75 10.24 8.95
C GLN A 59 -0.54 10.37 9.90
N LYS A 60 -0.21 9.30 10.65
CA LYS A 60 0.95 9.31 11.54
C LYS A 60 2.27 9.39 10.78
N LEU A 61 2.40 8.67 9.69
CA LEU A 61 3.58 8.75 8.82
C LEU A 61 3.75 10.16 8.23
N GLY A 62 2.65 10.80 7.85
CA GLY A 62 2.62 12.17 7.32
C GLY A 62 3.08 13.25 8.31
N LEU A 63 3.16 12.96 9.61
CA LEU A 63 3.73 13.89 10.60
C LEU A 63 5.26 14.04 10.46
N VAL A 64 5.93 13.09 9.81
CA VAL A 64 7.39 13.11 9.62
C VAL A 64 7.76 13.68 8.25
N SER A 65 7.08 13.22 7.21
CA SER A 65 7.36 13.63 5.83
C SER A 65 6.08 13.69 5.02
N ASN A 66 5.97 14.70 4.17
CA ASN A 66 4.86 14.82 3.25
C ASN A 66 4.93 13.73 2.18
N GLU A 67 3.76 13.29 1.72
CA GLU A 67 3.68 12.43 0.56
C GLU A 67 4.10 13.20 -0.71
N ILE A 68 4.83 12.53 -1.60
CA ILE A 68 5.29 13.11 -2.86
C ILE A 68 4.10 13.49 -3.77
N ALA A 69 3.02 12.73 -3.71
CA ALA A 69 1.80 13.01 -4.45
C ALA A 69 0.60 12.94 -3.51
N ALA A 70 0.03 14.11 -3.18
CA ALA A 70 -1.18 14.22 -2.37
C ALA A 70 -2.43 13.85 -3.20
N LEU A 71 -2.49 12.62 -3.70
CA LEU A 71 -3.66 12.09 -4.38
C LEU A 71 -4.62 11.45 -3.37
N GLU A 72 -5.87 11.26 -3.79
CA GLU A 72 -6.84 10.52 -3.01
C GLU A 72 -6.28 9.12 -2.67
N TYR A 73 -6.37 8.76 -1.39
CA TYR A 73 -5.83 7.49 -0.92
C TYR A 73 -6.69 6.32 -1.41
N CYS A 74 -6.08 5.45 -2.19
CA CYS A 74 -6.70 4.23 -2.69
C CYS A 74 -5.91 3.01 -2.18
N PRO A 75 -6.32 2.39 -1.06
CA PRO A 75 -5.70 1.17 -0.58
C PRO A 75 -5.86 0.06 -1.61
N HIS A 76 -4.75 -0.59 -1.97
CA HIS A 76 -4.79 -1.62 -3.02
C HIS A 76 -3.65 -2.62 -2.90
N ILE A 77 -3.83 -3.77 -3.54
CA ILE A 77 -2.77 -4.75 -3.79
C ILE A 77 -2.52 -4.78 -5.29
N THR A 78 -1.34 -4.35 -5.71
CA THR A 78 -0.92 -4.40 -7.11
C THR A 78 -0.76 -5.85 -7.56
N LEU A 79 -1.50 -6.26 -8.60
CA LEU A 79 -1.40 -7.58 -9.21
C LEU A 79 -0.32 -7.63 -10.28
N GLY A 80 -0.06 -6.51 -10.94
CA GLY A 80 0.98 -6.41 -11.96
C GLY A 80 0.98 -5.06 -12.67
N LEU A 81 2.12 -4.74 -13.28
CA LEU A 81 2.29 -3.56 -14.11
C LEU A 81 2.05 -3.89 -15.58
N TYR A 82 1.47 -2.98 -16.32
CA TYR A 82 1.29 -3.14 -17.75
C TYR A 82 2.61 -3.00 -18.49
N LYS A 83 2.86 -3.92 -19.41
CA LYS A 83 4.06 -3.88 -20.26
C LYS A 83 4.01 -2.76 -21.29
N ASN A 84 2.80 -2.40 -21.73
CA ASN A 84 2.55 -1.39 -22.77
C ASN A 84 1.42 -0.45 -22.33
N VAL A 85 1.21 0.61 -23.07
CA VAL A 85 0.06 1.49 -22.92
C VAL A 85 -1.16 0.84 -23.59
N TYR A 86 -2.24 0.74 -22.84
CA TYR A 86 -3.53 0.21 -23.31
C TYR A 86 -4.63 1.25 -23.08
N SER A 87 -5.68 1.21 -23.91
CA SER A 87 -6.84 2.05 -23.68
C SER A 87 -7.61 1.58 -22.45
N SER A 88 -8.19 2.52 -21.72
CA SER A 88 -9.04 2.20 -20.55
C SER A 88 -10.19 1.27 -20.90
N ASP A 89 -10.83 1.48 -22.06
CA ASP A 89 -11.95 0.64 -22.52
C ASP A 89 -11.52 -0.82 -22.69
N LEU A 90 -10.35 -1.06 -23.27
CA LEU A 90 -9.81 -2.42 -23.42
C LEU A 90 -9.57 -3.08 -22.06
N ILE A 91 -8.98 -2.34 -21.12
CA ILE A 91 -8.70 -2.85 -19.78
C ILE A 91 -9.99 -3.17 -19.04
N LEU A 92 -10.94 -2.23 -19.01
CA LEU A 92 -12.23 -2.41 -18.36
C LEU A 92 -13.02 -3.56 -18.97
N HIS A 93 -12.96 -3.70 -20.31
CA HIS A 93 -13.57 -4.85 -21.00
C HIS A 93 -12.94 -6.17 -20.52
N LYS A 94 -11.61 -6.25 -20.44
CA LYS A 94 -10.91 -7.45 -19.94
C LYS A 94 -11.24 -7.77 -18.48
N ILE A 95 -11.34 -6.76 -17.62
CA ILE A 95 -11.80 -6.94 -16.23
C ILE A 95 -13.24 -7.47 -16.21
N SER A 96 -14.11 -6.98 -17.11
CA SER A 96 -15.50 -7.44 -17.20
C SER A 96 -15.65 -8.90 -17.65
N GLU A 97 -14.66 -9.45 -18.34
CA GLU A 97 -14.60 -10.85 -18.74
C GLU A 97 -14.13 -11.80 -17.62
N LEU A 98 -13.58 -11.28 -16.52
CA LEU A 98 -13.13 -12.11 -15.41
C LEU A 98 -14.29 -12.93 -14.82
N PRO A 99 -14.04 -14.17 -14.40
CA PRO A 99 -15.02 -14.96 -13.65
C PRO A 99 -15.52 -14.22 -12.40
N VAL A 100 -16.79 -14.41 -12.05
CA VAL A 100 -17.45 -13.68 -10.95
C VAL A 100 -16.68 -13.80 -9.64
N GLN A 101 -16.11 -14.97 -9.35
CA GLN A 101 -15.31 -15.20 -8.14
C GLN A 101 -14.04 -14.34 -8.05
N TYR A 102 -13.54 -13.81 -9.16
CA TYR A 102 -12.39 -12.89 -9.19
C TYR A 102 -12.81 -11.42 -9.24
N LYS A 103 -14.06 -11.14 -9.65
CA LYS A 103 -14.58 -9.77 -9.63
C LYS A 103 -14.98 -9.30 -8.23
N HIS A 104 -15.45 -10.23 -7.42
CA HIS A 104 -16.03 -9.98 -6.10
C HIS A 104 -15.48 -10.95 -5.07
N ALA A 105 -14.16 -11.10 -5.04
CA ALA A 105 -13.51 -11.91 -4.02
C ALA A 105 -13.59 -11.15 -2.68
N GLU A 106 -14.60 -11.46 -1.87
CA GLU A 106 -14.69 -10.93 -0.51
C GLU A 106 -14.03 -11.94 0.43
N PHE A 107 -12.83 -11.61 0.90
CA PHE A 107 -12.20 -12.35 1.99
C PHE A 107 -11.45 -11.37 2.89
N ASP A 108 -11.35 -11.73 4.15
CA ASP A 108 -10.65 -10.94 5.14
C ASP A 108 -9.16 -11.29 5.14
N LEU A 109 -8.34 -10.25 5.21
CA LEU A 109 -6.88 -10.33 5.30
C LEU A 109 -6.45 -9.79 6.67
N LYS A 110 -5.93 -10.64 7.53
CA LYS A 110 -5.36 -10.22 8.81
C LYS A 110 -3.98 -9.61 8.60
N ILE A 111 -3.79 -8.41 9.10
CA ILE A 111 -2.52 -7.69 9.07
C ILE A 111 -1.88 -7.76 10.45
N GLU A 112 -0.72 -8.40 10.54
CA GLU A 112 0.01 -8.61 11.78
C GLU A 112 1.34 -7.86 11.82
N HIS A 113 1.77 -7.31 10.68
CA HIS A 113 2.99 -6.51 10.60
C HIS A 113 2.92 -5.54 9.42
N LEU A 114 3.69 -4.47 9.53
CA LEU A 114 3.98 -3.52 8.47
C LEU A 114 5.40 -3.76 7.98
N THR A 115 5.62 -3.61 6.68
CA THR A 115 6.95 -3.76 6.08
C THR A 115 7.38 -2.42 5.49
N PHE A 116 8.54 -1.96 5.90
CA PHE A 116 9.23 -0.85 5.23
C PHE A 116 10.07 -1.44 4.09
N GLY A 117 9.73 -1.07 2.88
CA GLY A 117 10.41 -1.53 1.69
C GLY A 117 11.06 -0.39 0.93
N CYS A 118 12.15 -0.69 0.25
CA CYS A 118 12.82 0.24 -0.66
C CYS A 118 12.75 -0.30 -2.09
N TYR A 119 12.66 0.59 -3.05
CA TYR A 119 12.80 0.26 -4.46
C TYR A 119 13.62 1.34 -5.17
N GLN A 120 14.19 0.97 -6.30
CA GLN A 120 14.91 1.93 -7.14
C GLN A 120 13.91 2.68 -8.03
N ALA A 121 13.77 3.98 -7.84
CA ALA A 121 12.83 4.81 -8.59
C ALA A 121 13.05 4.76 -10.12
N GLN A 122 14.28 4.53 -10.56
CA GLN A 122 14.64 4.37 -11.97
C GLN A 122 14.15 3.05 -12.60
N THR A 123 13.75 2.09 -11.76
CA THR A 123 13.34 0.76 -12.21
C THR A 123 11.97 0.44 -11.59
N LEU A 124 10.90 1.09 -12.09
CA LEU A 124 9.53 0.91 -11.60
C LEU A 124 9.06 -0.56 -11.56
N GLN A 125 9.67 -1.41 -12.38
CA GLN A 125 9.44 -2.86 -12.38
C GLN A 125 10.49 -3.61 -11.55
N GLY A 126 11.31 -2.88 -10.80
CA GLY A 126 12.36 -3.43 -9.97
C GLY A 126 11.82 -4.19 -8.76
N LYS A 127 12.67 -5.04 -8.22
CA LYS A 127 12.38 -5.80 -7.02
C LYS A 127 12.20 -4.87 -5.82
N LEU A 128 11.13 -5.06 -5.06
CA LEU A 128 11.00 -4.44 -3.75
C LEU A 128 11.95 -5.14 -2.77
N TYR A 129 12.78 -4.35 -2.10
CA TYR A 129 13.69 -4.85 -1.06
C TYR A 129 13.09 -4.54 0.31
N PRO A 130 12.45 -5.51 0.99
CA PRO A 130 11.97 -5.29 2.35
C PRO A 130 13.18 -5.05 3.25
N SER A 131 13.17 -3.91 3.93
CA SER A 131 14.29 -3.54 4.80
C SER A 131 14.02 -3.88 6.27
N GLN A 132 12.77 -3.75 6.72
CA GLN A 132 12.42 -3.90 8.12
C GLN A 132 10.94 -4.25 8.28
N HIS A 133 10.63 -5.01 9.35
CA HIS A 133 9.27 -5.30 9.78
C HIS A 133 8.97 -4.62 11.10
N LEU A 134 7.77 -4.08 11.23
CA LEU A 134 7.17 -3.63 12.49
C LEU A 134 6.00 -4.56 12.78
N PHE A 135 6.13 -5.41 13.79
CA PHE A 135 5.05 -6.26 14.25
C PHE A 135 4.01 -5.44 15.02
N LEU A 136 2.77 -5.71 14.74
CA LEU A 136 1.63 -5.10 15.43
C LEU A 136 1.31 -5.90 16.68
N GLY A 137 0.79 -5.24 17.71
CA GLY A 137 0.34 -5.92 18.91
C GLY A 137 -0.81 -6.88 18.63
N ASP A 138 -0.94 -7.92 19.45
CA ASP A 138 -2.13 -8.75 19.40
C ASP A 138 -3.33 -7.91 19.84
N SER A 139 -4.43 -7.96 19.05
CA SER A 139 -5.68 -7.39 19.50
C SER A 139 -6.16 -8.19 20.70
N CYS A 140 -5.99 -7.64 21.90
CA CYS A 140 -6.64 -8.21 23.08
C CYS A 140 -8.15 -8.16 22.82
N CYS A 141 -8.77 -9.31 22.60
CA CYS A 141 -10.22 -9.45 22.70
C CYS A 141 -10.61 -9.11 24.13
N ASN A 142 -11.16 -7.91 24.34
CA ASN A 142 -11.89 -7.55 25.54
C ASN A 142 -13.35 -7.96 25.37
#